data_754f55d9af1f9fb0df1016eb14135146
#
_entry.id   754f55d9af1f9fb0df1016eb14135146
#
_cell.length_a   1.000
_cell.length_b   1.000
_cell.length_c   1.000
_cell.angle_alpha   90.00
_cell.angle_beta   90.00
_cell.angle_gamma   90.00
#
_symmetry.space_group_name_H-M   'P 1'
#
loop_
_entity.id
_entity.type
_entity.pdbx_description
1 polymer ?
#
loop_
_entity_poly.entity_id
_entity_poly.type
_entity_poly.pdbx_seq_one_letter_code
_entity_poly.pdbx_strand_id
1 'polypeptide(L)'
;MMQLRKFFENPKKAFCFFCFAIIILFTAYRSVNDFFYGGGYQWQETRQTANMAEEVSLSELYGADYEIYPFGINDSTAAVFCTESIGDTMKEEKNFLRKIVLYSMKSGKNIQEILLDHRYFGCSICDYEGGTDILFYTRDRLEQNCLLWFRWDKQKNQMIQILDKTIENPFSDYTLIAEGKSAALISYSAEKNELQSISEEEARPFLKLVGNEIMDLQVESNGTDILVMEKLAEKAQFRIYRNGRSFRTRPLAENEDCYSMHLLKNGALLYLQIEDAGISEKRLVWWPYHGDEVTISTGMLYRGISDHQNTALWNEFSQSGAKLHRVYIDEKKCIHEVLDLEPDYAALPQITLYDRKNRTANIFLNDFQKMGMIPLS
;
A
#
# COMPACT_ATOMS: atom_id res chain seq x y z
N MET A 1 -38.57 -20.70 -41.89
CA MET A 1 -39.38 -19.91 -40.91
C MET A 1 -40.58 -20.68 -40.32
N MET A 2 -41.31 -21.48 -41.10
CA MET A 2 -42.52 -22.18 -40.63
C MET A 2 -42.29 -23.30 -39.64
N GLN A 3 -41.15 -24.00 -39.64
CA GLN A 3 -40.79 -25.03 -38.65
C GLN A 3 -40.43 -24.49 -37.26
N LEU A 4 -39.77 -23.33 -37.20
CA LEU A 4 -39.43 -22.67 -35.92
C LEU A 4 -40.70 -22.19 -35.18
N ARG A 5 -41.70 -21.72 -35.91
CA ARG A 5 -42.97 -21.26 -35.29
C ARG A 5 -43.71 -22.39 -34.59
N LYS A 6 -43.81 -23.58 -35.21
CA LYS A 6 -44.42 -24.80 -34.62
C LYS A 6 -43.64 -25.32 -33.39
N PHE A 7 -42.35 -25.07 -33.32
CA PHE A 7 -41.50 -25.50 -32.19
C PHE A 7 -41.83 -24.68 -30.92
N PHE A 8 -42.09 -23.36 -31.09
CA PHE A 8 -42.43 -22.48 -29.98
C PHE A 8 -43.94 -22.53 -29.57
N GLU A 9 -44.77 -23.17 -30.37
CA GLU A 9 -46.18 -23.40 -30.00
C GLU A 9 -46.35 -24.47 -28.91
N ASN A 10 -45.30 -25.30 -28.64
CA ASN A 10 -45.31 -26.25 -27.55
C ASN A 10 -44.57 -25.67 -26.34
N PRO A 11 -45.27 -25.30 -25.25
CA PRO A 11 -44.65 -24.61 -24.11
C PRO A 11 -43.56 -25.44 -23.43
N LYS A 12 -43.64 -26.77 -23.42
CA LYS A 12 -42.58 -27.63 -22.86
C LYS A 12 -41.30 -27.61 -23.71
N LYS A 13 -41.43 -27.63 -25.06
CA LYS A 13 -40.29 -27.55 -25.97
C LYS A 13 -39.63 -26.17 -25.95
N ALA A 14 -40.45 -25.11 -25.87
CA ALA A 14 -39.98 -23.75 -25.75
C ALA A 14 -39.21 -23.55 -24.42
N PHE A 15 -39.72 -24.09 -23.32
CA PHE A 15 -39.04 -24.04 -22.02
C PHE A 15 -37.73 -24.80 -22.01
N CYS A 16 -37.70 -26.02 -22.57
CA CYS A 16 -36.44 -26.80 -22.70
C CYS A 16 -35.41 -26.08 -23.55
N PHE A 17 -35.84 -25.47 -24.67
CA PHE A 17 -34.95 -24.68 -25.52
C PHE A 17 -34.39 -23.45 -24.78
N PHE A 18 -35.24 -22.77 -24.03
CA PHE A 18 -34.83 -21.61 -23.25
C PHE A 18 -33.84 -21.98 -22.15
N CYS A 19 -34.07 -23.09 -21.44
CA CYS A 19 -33.12 -23.63 -20.45
C CYS A 19 -31.80 -24.02 -21.11
N PHE A 20 -31.84 -24.67 -22.29
CA PHE A 20 -30.63 -25.05 -23.01
C PHE A 20 -29.88 -23.85 -23.53
N ALA A 21 -30.57 -22.83 -24.03
CA ALA A 21 -29.95 -21.56 -24.45
C ALA A 21 -29.28 -20.83 -23.26
N ILE A 22 -29.92 -20.81 -22.07
CA ILE A 22 -29.33 -20.25 -20.86
C ILE A 22 -28.08 -21.02 -20.47
N ILE A 23 -28.11 -22.38 -20.50
CA ILE A 23 -26.93 -23.21 -20.18
C ILE A 23 -25.81 -22.93 -21.17
N ILE A 24 -26.09 -22.82 -22.47
CA ILE A 24 -25.08 -22.50 -23.49
C ILE A 24 -24.51 -21.09 -23.27
N LEU A 25 -25.36 -20.10 -22.99
CA LEU A 25 -24.92 -18.74 -22.71
C LEU A 25 -24.07 -18.67 -21.44
N PHE A 26 -24.49 -19.40 -20.39
CA PHE A 26 -23.73 -19.46 -19.15
C PHE A 26 -22.38 -20.19 -19.31
N THR A 27 -22.36 -21.29 -20.08
CA THR A 27 -21.12 -22.03 -20.37
C THR A 27 -20.20 -21.24 -21.30
N ALA A 28 -20.76 -20.55 -22.30
CA ALA A 28 -19.99 -19.66 -23.15
C ALA A 28 -19.45 -18.45 -22.35
N TYR A 29 -20.27 -17.84 -21.50
CA TYR A 29 -19.84 -16.78 -20.59
C TYR A 29 -18.73 -17.28 -19.66
N ARG A 30 -18.90 -18.46 -19.05
CA ARG A 30 -17.88 -19.07 -18.19
C ARG A 30 -16.59 -19.38 -18.96
N SER A 31 -16.69 -19.97 -20.16
CA SER A 31 -15.52 -20.25 -21.01
C SER A 31 -14.84 -18.98 -21.51
N VAL A 32 -15.58 -17.93 -21.82
CA VAL A 32 -15.03 -16.61 -22.17
C VAL A 32 -14.39 -15.98 -20.94
N ASN A 33 -15.06 -16.04 -19.80
CA ASN A 33 -14.52 -15.56 -18.53
C ASN A 33 -13.26 -16.35 -18.13
N ASP A 34 -13.28 -17.67 -18.26
CA ASP A 34 -12.13 -18.54 -18.02
C ASP A 34 -11.01 -18.31 -19.05
N PHE A 35 -11.34 -17.98 -20.29
CA PHE A 35 -10.35 -17.65 -21.32
C PHE A 35 -9.71 -16.27 -21.11
N PHE A 36 -10.50 -15.28 -20.73
CA PHE A 36 -10.00 -13.91 -20.50
C PHE A 36 -9.55 -13.64 -19.06
N TYR A 37 -10.09 -14.36 -18.06
CA TYR A 37 -9.88 -14.09 -16.63
C TYR A 37 -9.58 -15.33 -15.79
N GLY A 38 -9.76 -16.55 -16.27
CA GLY A 38 -9.77 -17.81 -15.51
C GLY A 38 -8.69 -18.83 -15.81
N GLY A 39 -7.71 -18.49 -16.62
CA GLY A 39 -6.46 -19.26 -16.59
C GLY A 39 -5.73 -18.87 -15.34
N GLY A 40 -5.69 -19.74 -14.31
CA GLY A 40 -5.04 -19.47 -13.04
C GLY A 40 -3.69 -18.79 -13.26
N TYR A 41 -3.34 -17.84 -12.40
CA TYR A 41 -2.06 -17.15 -12.46
C TYR A 41 -0.93 -18.18 -12.55
N GLN A 42 -0.07 -18.03 -13.53
CA GLN A 42 1.15 -18.83 -13.62
C GLN A 42 2.14 -18.28 -12.60
N TRP A 43 2.29 -18.98 -11.51
CA TRP A 43 3.26 -18.65 -10.48
C TRP A 43 4.65 -19.06 -10.93
N GLN A 44 5.56 -18.14 -10.81
CA GLN A 44 6.98 -18.37 -10.99
C GLN A 44 7.71 -17.81 -9.77
N GLU A 45 8.31 -18.69 -8.98
CA GLU A 45 9.23 -18.28 -7.92
C GLU A 45 10.65 -18.25 -8.47
N THR A 46 11.36 -17.17 -8.22
CA THR A 46 12.79 -17.02 -8.52
C THR A 46 13.53 -16.63 -7.26
N ARG A 47 14.75 -17.14 -7.08
CA ARG A 47 15.62 -16.78 -5.97
C ARG A 47 16.93 -16.25 -6.50
N GLN A 48 17.40 -15.16 -5.91
CA GLN A 48 18.67 -14.52 -6.26
C GLN A 48 19.32 -13.98 -4.99
N THR A 49 20.64 -13.91 -4.99
CA THR A 49 21.36 -13.13 -3.98
C THR A 49 21.45 -11.69 -4.47
N ALA A 50 20.94 -10.76 -3.69
CA ALA A 50 21.00 -9.35 -4.02
C ALA A 50 22.18 -8.69 -3.31
N ASN A 51 23.01 -8.04 -4.09
CA ASN A 51 24.06 -7.17 -3.57
C ASN A 51 23.54 -5.74 -3.56
N MET A 52 23.77 -5.04 -2.45
CA MET A 52 23.46 -3.62 -2.39
C MET A 52 24.43 -2.85 -3.28
N ALA A 53 23.88 -2.04 -4.16
CA ALA A 53 24.62 -1.05 -4.92
C ALA A 53 24.43 0.31 -4.25
N GLU A 54 25.47 1.14 -4.25
CA GLU A 54 25.39 2.53 -3.76
C GLU A 54 24.92 2.63 -2.29
N GLU A 55 25.74 2.15 -1.37
CA GLU A 55 25.53 2.34 0.06
C GLU A 55 25.91 3.76 0.50
N VAL A 56 25.06 4.39 1.31
CA VAL A 56 25.28 5.72 1.86
C VAL A 56 25.14 5.68 3.37
N SER A 57 26.14 6.19 4.08
CA SER A 57 26.07 6.41 5.52
C SER A 57 25.36 7.73 5.82
N LEU A 58 24.16 7.65 6.36
CA LEU A 58 23.38 8.84 6.74
C LEU A 58 23.95 9.51 7.98
N SER A 59 24.50 8.74 8.90
CA SER A 59 25.19 9.28 10.09
C SER A 59 26.44 10.09 9.74
N GLU A 60 27.15 9.74 8.67
CA GLU A 60 28.28 10.52 8.17
C GLU A 60 27.84 11.82 7.49
N LEU A 61 26.65 11.80 6.84
CA LEU A 61 26.13 12.98 6.16
C LEU A 61 25.52 14.02 7.10
N TYR A 62 24.84 13.57 8.15
CA TYR A 62 24.07 14.45 9.02
C TYR A 62 24.65 14.60 10.42
N GLY A 63 25.66 13.80 10.78
CA GLY A 63 26.29 13.78 12.11
C GLY A 63 25.53 12.91 13.11
N ALA A 64 26.21 12.62 14.22
CA ALA A 64 25.66 11.76 15.27
C ALA A 64 24.57 12.43 16.15
N ASP A 65 24.39 13.74 15.98
CA ASP A 65 23.45 14.52 16.80
C ASP A 65 22.01 14.51 16.24
N TYR A 66 21.78 13.78 15.15
CA TYR A 66 20.47 13.70 14.50
C TYR A 66 19.91 12.28 14.54
N GLU A 67 18.67 12.16 14.97
CA GLU A 67 17.87 10.99 14.71
C GLU A 67 17.28 11.07 13.30
N ILE A 68 17.42 10.00 12.52
CA ILE A 68 17.02 9.96 11.12
C ILE A 68 15.84 9.02 10.96
N TYR A 69 14.74 9.56 10.42
CA TYR A 69 13.55 8.80 10.10
C TYR A 69 13.36 8.78 8.59
N PRO A 70 13.67 7.67 7.93
CA PRO A 70 13.59 7.59 6.50
C PRO A 70 12.18 7.31 6.01
N PHE A 71 11.86 7.90 4.88
CA PHE A 71 10.71 7.53 4.06
C PHE A 71 11.08 7.70 2.60
N GLY A 72 10.45 6.90 1.73
CA GLY A 72 10.77 6.88 0.32
C GLY A 72 9.88 7.81 -0.49
N ILE A 73 10.44 8.26 -1.61
CA ILE A 73 9.70 8.88 -2.70
C ILE A 73 10.02 8.13 -3.98
N ASN A 74 9.00 7.98 -4.84
CA ASN A 74 9.18 7.36 -6.14
C ASN A 74 10.19 8.15 -6.99
N ASP A 75 11.17 7.47 -7.61
CA ASP A 75 12.14 8.07 -8.55
C ASP A 75 13.61 8.12 -8.09
N SER A 76 14.07 7.11 -7.33
CA SER A 76 15.43 7.00 -6.81
C SER A 76 15.83 8.17 -5.89
N THR A 77 14.85 8.82 -5.32
CA THR A 77 15.06 9.93 -4.39
C THR A 77 14.50 9.52 -3.04
N ALA A 78 15.27 9.65 -1.99
CA ALA A 78 14.82 9.40 -0.63
C ALA A 78 14.56 10.72 0.08
N ALA A 79 13.40 10.84 0.68
CA ALA A 79 13.14 11.90 1.63
C ALA A 79 13.51 11.40 3.03
N VAL A 80 14.30 12.15 3.71
CA VAL A 80 14.77 11.86 5.06
C VAL A 80 14.43 13.06 5.91
N PHE A 81 13.81 12.82 7.04
CA PHE A 81 13.73 13.90 8.01
C PHE A 81 14.58 13.59 9.24
N CYS A 82 15.16 14.63 9.81
CA CYS A 82 16.08 14.52 10.91
C CYS A 82 15.53 15.27 12.12
N THR A 83 15.66 14.67 13.28
CA THR A 83 15.45 15.37 14.54
C THR A 83 16.81 15.72 15.14
N GLU A 84 16.93 16.91 15.70
CA GLU A 84 18.12 17.30 16.43
C GLU A 84 18.17 16.54 17.76
N SER A 85 19.25 15.83 18.05
CA SER A 85 19.50 15.24 19.36
C SER A 85 19.85 16.34 20.33
N ILE A 86 18.88 16.79 21.11
CA ILE A 86 19.15 17.69 22.22
C ILE A 86 19.63 16.81 23.37
N GLY A 87 20.88 17.04 23.80
CA GLY A 87 21.59 16.24 24.80
C GLY A 87 20.78 15.83 26.02
N ASP A 88 21.32 14.96 26.84
CA ASP A 88 20.73 14.14 27.91
C ASP A 88 19.73 14.79 28.90
N THR A 89 19.53 16.10 28.83
CA THR A 89 18.71 16.86 29.79
C THR A 89 17.26 17.11 29.38
N MET A 90 16.88 16.86 28.12
CA MET A 90 15.50 17.10 27.65
C MET A 90 14.91 15.92 26.89
N LYS A 91 14.53 14.89 27.63
CA LYS A 91 13.82 13.72 27.07
C LYS A 91 12.53 14.06 26.32
N GLU A 92 11.95 15.23 26.54
CA GLU A 92 10.67 15.65 25.95
C GLU A 92 10.82 16.34 24.59
N GLU A 93 12.01 16.86 24.25
CA GLU A 93 12.25 17.51 22.93
C GLU A 93 12.87 16.59 21.88
N LYS A 94 13.16 15.34 22.22
CA LYS A 94 13.85 14.38 21.34
C LYS A 94 13.15 14.09 19.99
N ASN A 95 11.88 14.46 19.85
CA ASN A 95 11.09 14.10 18.68
C ASN A 95 10.56 15.31 17.91
N PHE A 96 11.18 16.46 18.00
CA PHE A 96 10.80 17.57 17.13
C PHE A 96 11.36 17.38 15.73
N LEU A 97 10.48 17.38 14.75
CA LEU A 97 10.85 17.44 13.36
C LEU A 97 11.55 18.78 13.11
N ARG A 98 12.84 18.76 12.83
CA ARG A 98 13.61 19.96 12.55
C ARG A 98 13.77 20.21 11.07
N LYS A 99 13.83 19.12 10.30
CA LYS A 99 14.24 19.22 8.92
C LYS A 99 13.75 18.02 8.11
N ILE A 100 13.09 18.31 7.01
CA ILE A 100 12.86 17.33 5.95
C ILE A 100 13.97 17.50 4.92
N VAL A 101 14.71 16.45 4.67
CA VAL A 101 15.77 16.44 3.67
C VAL A 101 15.35 15.56 2.51
N LEU A 102 15.36 16.13 1.33
CA LEU A 102 15.22 15.42 0.09
C LEU A 102 16.61 15.13 -0.45
N TYR A 103 16.95 13.84 -0.48
CA TYR A 103 18.28 13.36 -0.87
C TYR A 103 18.20 12.52 -2.13
N SER A 104 19.06 12.79 -3.10
CA SER A 104 19.16 12.00 -4.32
C SER A 104 20.22 10.91 -4.18
N MET A 105 19.80 9.67 -4.20
CA MET A 105 20.69 8.51 -4.22
C MET A 105 21.63 8.54 -5.43
N LYS A 106 21.12 8.96 -6.58
CA LYS A 106 21.86 9.00 -7.84
C LYS A 106 23.02 10.02 -7.82
N SER A 107 22.81 11.18 -7.22
CA SER A 107 23.83 12.24 -7.19
C SER A 107 24.61 12.31 -5.88
N GLY A 108 24.19 11.60 -4.84
CA GLY A 108 24.79 11.68 -3.52
C GLY A 108 24.65 13.06 -2.86
N LYS A 109 23.61 13.82 -3.16
CA LYS A 109 23.46 15.21 -2.70
C LYS A 109 22.07 15.51 -2.20
N ASN A 110 21.99 16.45 -1.24
CA ASN A 110 20.73 17.04 -0.85
C ASN A 110 20.16 17.86 -2.03
N ILE A 111 18.90 17.57 -2.37
CA ILE A 111 18.16 18.32 -3.38
C ILE A 111 17.48 19.52 -2.72
N GLN A 112 16.90 19.31 -1.54
CA GLN A 112 16.16 20.34 -0.80
C GLN A 112 16.18 20.04 0.69
N GLU A 113 16.14 21.10 1.48
CA GLU A 113 15.95 21.04 2.92
C GLU A 113 14.78 21.97 3.30
N ILE A 114 13.86 21.43 4.09
CA ILE A 114 12.72 22.17 4.62
C ILE A 114 12.84 22.15 6.14
N LEU A 115 12.94 23.34 6.73
CA LEU A 115 12.95 23.48 8.19
C LEU A 115 11.51 23.49 8.69
N LEU A 116 11.21 22.64 9.67
CA LEU A 116 9.93 22.57 10.34
C LEU A 116 10.14 22.60 11.86
N ASP A 117 9.16 23.15 12.55
CA ASP A 117 9.20 23.27 14.00
C ASP A 117 7.99 22.52 14.62
N HIS A 118 7.94 21.23 14.32
CA HIS A 118 6.86 20.35 14.74
C HIS A 118 7.44 19.04 15.29
N ARG A 119 6.75 18.48 16.26
CA ARG A 119 7.03 17.13 16.78
C ARG A 119 6.43 16.09 15.83
N TYR A 120 7.22 15.09 15.46
CA TYR A 120 6.83 14.04 14.55
C TYR A 120 6.18 12.84 15.27
N PHE A 121 5.11 12.30 14.69
CA PHE A 121 4.41 11.11 15.19
C PHE A 121 4.28 10.01 14.12
N GLY A 122 4.47 10.31 12.86
CA GLY A 122 4.38 9.34 11.78
C GLY A 122 4.13 10.01 10.43
N CYS A 123 4.06 9.21 9.39
CA CYS A 123 3.68 9.67 8.07
C CYS A 123 2.86 8.64 7.31
N SER A 124 2.10 9.12 6.33
CA SER A 124 1.46 8.33 5.28
C SER A 124 2.03 8.76 3.94
N ILE A 125 2.40 7.81 3.10
CA ILE A 125 2.96 8.06 1.77
C ILE A 125 1.99 7.51 0.74
N CYS A 126 1.72 8.30 -0.28
CA CYS A 126 0.86 7.91 -1.38
C CYS A 126 1.57 8.13 -2.71
N ASP A 127 1.89 7.04 -3.38
CA ASP A 127 2.39 7.05 -4.75
C ASP A 127 1.23 6.93 -5.73
N TYR A 128 1.28 7.73 -6.80
CA TYR A 128 0.29 7.70 -7.86
C TYR A 128 0.96 8.00 -9.23
N GLU A 129 0.23 7.88 -10.32
CA GLU A 129 0.79 8.10 -11.66
C GLU A 129 1.45 9.47 -11.85
N GLY A 130 0.95 10.51 -11.16
CA GLY A 130 1.43 11.89 -11.25
C GLY A 130 2.60 12.24 -10.34
N GLY A 131 2.85 11.47 -9.29
CA GLY A 131 3.87 11.81 -8.28
C GLY A 131 3.77 11.04 -6.99
N THR A 132 4.32 11.62 -5.96
CA THR A 132 4.26 11.10 -4.58
C THR A 132 3.88 12.22 -3.64
N ASP A 133 2.90 11.97 -2.79
CA ASP A 133 2.50 12.86 -1.72
C ASP A 133 2.83 12.23 -0.36
N ILE A 134 3.20 13.06 0.61
CA ILE A 134 3.55 12.66 1.96
C ILE A 134 2.74 13.48 2.95
N LEU A 135 2.04 12.81 3.84
CA LEU A 135 1.34 13.40 4.96
C LEU A 135 2.11 13.12 6.23
N PHE A 136 2.56 14.16 6.91
CA PHE A 136 3.16 14.06 8.23
C PHE A 136 2.09 14.28 9.30
N TYR A 137 2.09 13.39 10.27
CA TYR A 137 1.34 13.53 11.51
C TYR A 137 2.23 14.19 12.54
N THR A 138 1.89 15.42 12.94
CA THR A 138 2.77 16.24 13.75
C THR A 138 1.99 16.92 14.88
N ARG A 139 2.72 17.45 15.86
CA ARG A 139 2.20 18.44 16.82
C ARG A 139 3.02 19.71 16.75
N ASP A 140 2.33 20.82 16.86
CA ASP A 140 2.97 22.12 16.97
C ASP A 140 3.50 22.36 18.41
N ARG A 141 4.09 23.53 18.64
CA ARG A 141 4.58 23.94 19.96
C ARG A 141 3.49 24.11 21.02
N LEU A 142 2.24 24.21 20.60
CA LEU A 142 1.07 24.30 21.49
C LEU A 142 0.46 22.93 21.78
N GLU A 143 1.14 21.84 21.40
CA GLU A 143 0.69 20.44 21.51
C GLU A 143 -0.60 20.15 20.74
N GLN A 144 -0.91 20.96 19.70
CA GLN A 144 -2.06 20.72 18.83
C GLN A 144 -1.67 19.75 17.72
N ASN A 145 -2.54 18.79 17.44
CA ASN A 145 -2.34 17.86 16.34
C ASN A 145 -2.42 18.59 15.00
N CYS A 146 -1.43 18.38 14.13
CA CYS A 146 -1.33 19.02 12.82
C CYS A 146 -1.07 17.99 11.74
N LEU A 147 -1.69 18.20 10.59
CA LEU A 147 -1.43 17.48 9.35
C LEU A 147 -0.62 18.39 8.42
N LEU A 148 0.58 17.95 8.08
CA LEU A 148 1.42 18.64 7.09
C LEU A 148 1.48 17.77 5.85
N TRP A 149 0.88 18.23 4.77
CA TRP A 149 0.84 17.50 3.50
C TRP A 149 1.76 18.14 2.49
N PHE A 150 2.70 17.34 1.97
CA PHE A 150 3.66 17.74 0.96
C PHE A 150 3.49 16.91 -0.31
N ARG A 151 3.68 17.57 -1.47
CA ARG A 151 3.74 16.94 -2.79
C ARG A 151 5.14 17.02 -3.35
N TRP A 152 5.62 15.92 -3.88
CA TRP A 152 6.81 15.89 -4.69
C TRP A 152 6.52 16.33 -6.12
N ASP A 153 7.01 17.52 -6.50
CA ASP A 153 6.94 18.00 -7.88
C ASP A 153 8.17 17.50 -8.65
N LYS A 154 8.00 16.45 -9.44
CA LYS A 154 9.07 15.83 -10.22
C LYS A 154 9.68 16.79 -11.25
N GLN A 155 8.88 17.71 -11.80
CA GLN A 155 9.36 18.65 -12.83
C GLN A 155 10.30 19.68 -12.24
N LYS A 156 9.98 20.16 -11.05
CA LYS A 156 10.77 21.17 -10.35
C LYS A 156 11.81 20.56 -9.41
N ASN A 157 11.76 19.24 -9.21
CA ASN A 157 12.60 18.51 -8.27
C ASN A 157 12.54 19.10 -6.85
N GLN A 158 11.34 19.36 -6.37
CA GLN A 158 11.11 19.97 -5.05
C GLN A 158 9.85 19.43 -4.37
N MET A 159 9.86 19.50 -3.04
CA MET A 159 8.67 19.30 -2.21
C MET A 159 7.89 20.58 -2.09
N ILE A 160 6.59 20.53 -2.31
CA ILE A 160 5.66 21.66 -2.21
C ILE A 160 4.68 21.35 -1.09
N GLN A 161 4.55 22.24 -0.13
CA GLN A 161 3.53 22.12 0.92
C GLN A 161 2.14 22.35 0.31
N ILE A 162 1.25 21.41 0.52
CA ILE A 162 -0.14 21.41 0.00
C ILE A 162 -1.10 21.82 1.11
N LEU A 163 -0.86 21.33 2.34
CA LEU A 163 -1.73 21.58 3.48
C LEU A 163 -0.89 21.74 4.73
N ASP A 164 -1.36 22.65 5.60
CA ASP A 164 -0.96 22.78 7.00
C ASP A 164 -2.24 23.01 7.79
N LYS A 165 -2.68 21.98 8.51
CA LYS A 165 -3.99 21.99 9.15
C LYS A 165 -3.94 21.43 10.56
N THR A 166 -4.36 22.23 11.52
CA THR A 166 -4.64 21.76 12.88
C THR A 166 -5.92 20.91 12.87
N ILE A 167 -5.89 19.80 13.59
CA ILE A 167 -6.98 18.85 13.71
C ILE A 167 -7.32 18.56 15.17
N GLU A 168 -8.57 18.27 15.44
CA GLU A 168 -9.05 17.88 16.77
C GLU A 168 -9.04 16.36 16.99
N ASN A 169 -9.22 15.61 15.90
CA ASN A 169 -9.31 14.15 15.90
C ASN A 169 -7.92 13.49 15.98
N PRO A 170 -7.85 12.20 16.37
CA PRO A 170 -6.62 11.41 16.32
C PRO A 170 -6.02 11.32 14.91
N PHE A 171 -4.72 11.13 14.82
CA PHE A 171 -4.03 10.96 13.53
C PHE A 171 -4.50 9.72 12.76
N SER A 172 -4.91 8.67 13.48
CA SER A 172 -5.47 7.44 12.89
C SER A 172 -6.72 7.66 12.03
N ASP A 173 -7.38 8.81 12.19
CA ASP A 173 -8.60 9.15 11.43
C ASP A 173 -8.28 9.75 10.06
N TYR A 174 -7.01 9.85 9.68
CA TYR A 174 -6.57 10.50 8.43
C TYR A 174 -5.54 9.66 7.69
N THR A 175 -5.69 9.56 6.37
CA THR A 175 -4.73 8.90 5.49
C THR A 175 -4.71 9.52 4.10
N LEU A 176 -3.62 9.31 3.35
CA LEU A 176 -3.57 9.63 1.92
C LEU A 176 -3.89 8.41 1.09
N ILE A 177 -4.68 8.61 0.04
CA ILE A 177 -4.92 7.58 -0.97
C ILE A 177 -4.75 8.14 -2.38
N ALA A 178 -4.45 7.28 -3.34
CA ALA A 178 -4.40 7.66 -4.74
C ALA A 178 -5.81 7.91 -5.29
N GLU A 179 -5.99 9.02 -6.01
CA GLU A 179 -7.20 9.37 -6.73
C GLU A 179 -6.86 9.82 -8.15
N GLY A 180 -7.00 8.91 -9.12
CA GLY A 180 -6.58 9.15 -10.49
C GLY A 180 -5.10 9.49 -10.59
N LYS A 181 -4.78 10.73 -10.97
CA LYS A 181 -3.40 11.24 -11.11
C LYS A 181 -2.97 12.15 -9.95
N SER A 182 -3.64 12.07 -8.82
CA SER A 182 -3.37 12.86 -7.63
C SER A 182 -3.53 12.01 -6.37
N ALA A 183 -3.21 12.58 -5.22
CA ALA A 183 -3.59 12.04 -3.93
C ALA A 183 -4.77 12.82 -3.35
N ALA A 184 -5.56 12.14 -2.52
CA ALA A 184 -6.61 12.72 -1.71
C ALA A 184 -6.34 12.43 -0.23
N LEU A 185 -6.51 13.43 0.62
CA LEU A 185 -6.52 13.28 2.06
C LEU A 185 -7.90 12.82 2.49
N ILE A 186 -7.98 11.67 3.12
CA ILE A 186 -9.25 11.02 3.49
C ILE A 186 -9.36 10.95 5.01
N SER A 187 -10.59 11.18 5.50
CA SER A 187 -11.01 10.82 6.85
C SER A 187 -12.29 10.01 6.84
N TYR A 188 -12.58 9.36 7.95
CA TYR A 188 -13.83 8.62 8.15
C TYR A 188 -14.81 9.41 9.01
N SER A 189 -16.04 9.54 8.54
CA SER A 189 -17.16 10.09 9.31
C SER A 189 -18.04 8.93 9.80
N ALA A 190 -17.95 8.61 11.08
CA ALA A 190 -18.78 7.56 11.69
C ALA A 190 -20.29 7.94 11.67
N GLU A 191 -20.62 9.22 11.91
CA GLU A 191 -21.99 9.71 11.89
C GLU A 191 -22.68 9.47 10.53
N LYS A 192 -21.95 9.72 9.43
CA LYS A 192 -22.46 9.59 8.08
C LYS A 192 -22.17 8.24 7.44
N ASN A 193 -21.31 7.43 8.10
CA ASN A 193 -20.79 6.18 7.58
C ASN A 193 -20.21 6.31 6.16
N GLU A 194 -19.31 7.26 6.01
CA GLU A 194 -18.69 7.58 4.73
C GLU A 194 -17.23 8.01 4.90
N LEU A 195 -16.42 7.75 3.87
CA LEU A 195 -15.14 8.42 3.71
C LEU A 195 -15.39 9.85 3.20
N GLN A 196 -14.62 10.79 3.72
CA GLN A 196 -14.65 12.19 3.32
C GLN A 196 -13.29 12.62 2.82
N SER A 197 -13.25 13.39 1.74
CA SER A 197 -12.06 14.07 1.27
C SER A 197 -11.91 15.39 2.02
N ILE A 198 -10.73 15.63 2.57
CA ILE A 198 -10.41 16.79 3.40
C ILE A 198 -9.60 17.81 2.60
N SER A 199 -10.03 19.06 2.64
CA SER A 199 -9.28 20.21 2.13
C SER A 199 -9.04 21.24 3.24
N GLU A 200 -8.40 22.37 2.92
CA GLU A 200 -8.26 23.48 3.88
C GLU A 200 -9.61 23.99 4.37
N GLU A 201 -10.57 24.12 3.46
CA GLU A 201 -11.82 24.81 3.74
C GLU A 201 -12.90 23.86 4.29
N GLU A 202 -13.00 22.63 3.75
CA GLU A 202 -14.13 21.75 4.04
C GLU A 202 -13.82 20.26 3.89
N ALA A 203 -14.68 19.43 4.49
CA ALA A 203 -14.77 18.00 4.26
C ALA A 203 -15.93 17.71 3.30
N ARG A 204 -15.65 16.97 2.22
CA ARG A 204 -16.66 16.60 1.21
C ARG A 204 -16.87 15.08 1.18
N PRO A 205 -18.11 14.61 0.95
CA PRO A 205 -18.37 13.19 0.76
C PRO A 205 -17.49 12.62 -0.36
N PHE A 206 -16.82 11.51 -0.07
CA PHE A 206 -15.92 10.83 -1.01
C PHE A 206 -16.45 9.45 -1.40
N LEU A 207 -16.76 8.61 -0.41
CA LEU A 207 -17.28 7.26 -0.63
C LEU A 207 -18.25 6.87 0.48
N LYS A 208 -19.48 6.52 0.11
CA LYS A 208 -20.45 5.93 1.03
C LYS A 208 -20.15 4.45 1.25
N LEU A 209 -20.03 4.05 2.50
CA LEU A 209 -19.71 2.68 2.86
C LEU A 209 -20.96 1.80 2.95
N VAL A 210 -20.78 0.51 2.69
CA VAL A 210 -21.81 -0.51 2.86
C VAL A 210 -21.75 -1.12 4.25
N GLY A 211 -20.53 -1.28 4.82
CA GLY A 211 -20.33 -1.73 6.19
C GLY A 211 -20.81 -0.70 7.20
N ASN A 212 -20.88 -1.09 8.47
CA ASN A 212 -21.36 -0.23 9.55
C ASN A 212 -20.23 0.59 10.19
N GLU A 213 -18.99 0.14 10.04
CA GLU A 213 -17.81 0.70 10.70
C GLU A 213 -16.57 0.41 9.87
N ILE A 214 -15.60 1.32 9.85
CA ILE A 214 -14.25 1.07 9.38
C ILE A 214 -13.37 0.62 10.54
N MET A 215 -12.49 -0.33 10.27
CA MET A 215 -11.48 -0.78 11.21
C MET A 215 -10.18 0.00 10.96
N ASP A 216 -9.75 0.78 11.95
CA ASP A 216 -8.46 1.50 11.99
C ASP A 216 -8.12 2.30 10.71
N LEU A 217 -9.13 2.86 10.05
CA LEU A 217 -9.02 3.55 8.75
C LEU A 217 -8.10 2.82 7.74
N GLN A 218 -8.18 1.50 7.68
CA GLN A 218 -7.45 0.75 6.67
C GLN A 218 -8.11 0.92 5.31
N VAL A 219 -7.56 1.84 4.54
CA VAL A 219 -8.04 2.21 3.20
C VAL A 219 -6.85 2.28 2.25
N GLU A 220 -6.99 1.64 1.09
CA GLU A 220 -6.00 1.64 0.02
C GLU A 220 -6.64 1.99 -1.31
N SER A 221 -5.89 2.57 -2.22
CA SER A 221 -6.38 2.88 -3.56
C SER A 221 -5.30 2.71 -4.62
N ASN A 222 -5.68 2.18 -5.77
CA ASN A 222 -4.83 2.15 -6.96
C ASN A 222 -5.13 3.29 -7.95
N GLY A 223 -5.83 4.32 -7.50
CA GLY A 223 -6.26 5.46 -8.30
C GLY A 223 -7.60 5.30 -9.02
N THR A 224 -8.14 4.09 -9.10
CA THR A 224 -9.43 3.77 -9.74
C THR A 224 -10.38 3.07 -8.78
N ASP A 225 -9.88 2.08 -8.07
CA ASP A 225 -10.62 1.27 -7.11
C ASP A 225 -10.12 1.60 -5.69
N ILE A 226 -10.99 1.38 -4.71
CA ILE A 226 -10.70 1.63 -3.30
C ILE A 226 -10.95 0.33 -2.53
N LEU A 227 -9.96 -0.10 -1.78
CA LEU A 227 -10.03 -1.22 -0.85
C LEU A 227 -10.23 -0.68 0.57
N VAL A 228 -11.22 -1.19 1.26
CA VAL A 228 -11.53 -0.82 2.64
C VAL A 228 -11.66 -2.08 3.48
N MET A 229 -11.10 -2.06 4.68
CA MET A 229 -11.41 -3.04 5.71
C MET A 229 -12.53 -2.49 6.61
N GLU A 230 -13.69 -3.11 6.53
CA GLU A 230 -14.91 -2.65 7.20
C GLU A 230 -15.58 -3.76 8.00
N LYS A 231 -16.39 -3.41 9.00
CA LYS A 231 -17.29 -4.34 9.68
C LYS A 231 -18.69 -4.28 9.09
N LEU A 232 -19.28 -5.44 8.93
CA LEU A 232 -20.71 -5.61 8.63
C LEU A 232 -21.31 -6.59 9.64
N ALA A 233 -22.17 -6.10 10.53
CA ALA A 233 -22.83 -6.92 11.56
C ALA A 233 -21.83 -7.80 12.35
N GLU A 234 -20.86 -7.17 13.00
CA GLU A 234 -19.78 -7.80 13.82
C GLU A 234 -18.72 -8.61 13.05
N LYS A 235 -18.84 -8.75 11.73
CA LYS A 235 -17.85 -9.45 10.91
C LYS A 235 -16.97 -8.48 10.16
N ALA A 236 -15.68 -8.63 10.33
CA ALA A 236 -14.70 -7.90 9.53
C ALA A 236 -14.63 -8.46 8.11
N GLN A 237 -14.45 -7.58 7.14
CA GLN A 237 -14.34 -7.95 5.74
C GLN A 237 -13.56 -6.92 4.95
N PHE A 238 -12.88 -7.38 3.92
CA PHE A 238 -12.36 -6.52 2.87
C PHE A 238 -13.43 -6.26 1.83
N ARG A 239 -13.53 -5.02 1.40
CA ARG A 239 -14.40 -4.63 0.31
C ARG A 239 -13.67 -3.74 -0.68
N ILE A 240 -13.78 -4.10 -1.95
CA ILE A 240 -13.30 -3.27 -3.06
C ILE A 240 -14.49 -2.50 -3.61
N TYR A 241 -14.32 -1.20 -3.71
CA TYR A 241 -15.27 -0.29 -4.34
C TYR A 241 -14.74 0.13 -5.70
N ARG A 242 -15.62 0.14 -6.69
CA ARG A 242 -15.36 0.62 -8.05
C ARG A 242 -16.45 1.60 -8.45
N ASN A 243 -16.07 2.81 -8.85
CA ASN A 243 -17.03 3.88 -9.18
C ASN A 243 -18.07 4.11 -8.07
N GLY A 244 -17.66 4.12 -6.81
CA GLY A 244 -18.52 4.31 -5.64
C GLY A 244 -19.46 3.15 -5.31
N ARG A 245 -19.31 1.98 -5.98
CA ARG A 245 -20.14 0.81 -5.75
C ARG A 245 -19.32 -0.37 -5.26
N SER A 246 -19.89 -1.18 -4.37
CA SER A 246 -19.30 -2.45 -3.96
C SER A 246 -19.07 -3.35 -5.17
N PHE A 247 -17.83 -3.71 -5.41
CA PHE A 247 -17.41 -4.54 -6.54
C PHE A 247 -17.09 -5.97 -6.11
N ARG A 248 -16.33 -6.13 -5.04
CA ARG A 248 -15.93 -7.43 -4.51
C ARG A 248 -15.80 -7.38 -2.98
N THR A 249 -16.08 -8.50 -2.34
CA THR A 249 -16.03 -8.63 -0.88
C THR A 249 -15.33 -9.92 -0.50
N ARG A 250 -14.49 -9.87 0.54
CA ARG A 250 -13.85 -11.00 1.19
C ARG A 250 -14.06 -10.90 2.70
N PRO A 251 -14.87 -11.79 3.31
CA PRO A 251 -14.96 -11.82 4.75
C PRO A 251 -13.61 -12.26 5.37
N LEU A 252 -13.29 -11.73 6.55
CA LEU A 252 -12.25 -12.28 7.39
C LEU A 252 -12.83 -13.45 8.18
N ALA A 253 -12.04 -14.52 8.34
CA ALA A 253 -12.37 -15.57 9.27
C ALA A 253 -12.19 -15.06 10.73
N GLU A 254 -12.83 -15.72 11.71
CA GLU A 254 -12.76 -15.31 13.12
C GLU A 254 -11.34 -15.36 13.70
N ASN A 255 -10.48 -16.18 13.10
CA ASN A 255 -9.08 -16.34 13.47
C ASN A 255 -8.11 -15.62 12.53
N GLU A 256 -8.60 -14.80 11.62
CA GLU A 256 -7.77 -13.97 10.72
C GLU A 256 -7.71 -12.52 11.21
N ASP A 257 -6.52 -11.96 11.16
CA ASP A 257 -6.26 -10.55 11.38
C ASP A 257 -5.47 -9.95 10.21
N CYS A 258 -5.64 -8.67 9.93
CA CYS A 258 -4.96 -8.01 8.82
C CYS A 258 -3.90 -7.03 9.34
N TYR A 259 -2.65 -7.24 8.94
CA TYR A 259 -1.56 -6.33 9.29
C TYR A 259 -1.29 -5.26 8.25
N SER A 260 -1.47 -5.61 6.98
CA SER A 260 -1.20 -4.71 5.86
C SER A 260 -1.95 -5.18 4.64
N MET A 261 -2.31 -4.23 3.78
CA MET A 261 -2.96 -4.50 2.51
C MET A 261 -2.44 -3.54 1.45
N HIS A 262 -2.38 -4.00 0.20
CA HIS A 262 -2.05 -3.17 -0.94
C HIS A 262 -2.99 -3.46 -2.09
N LEU A 263 -3.62 -2.41 -2.62
CA LEU A 263 -4.49 -2.53 -3.77
C LEU A 263 -3.69 -2.31 -5.05
N LEU A 264 -3.57 -3.37 -5.84
CA LEU A 264 -2.94 -3.35 -7.15
C LEU A 264 -4.00 -3.28 -8.26
N LYS A 265 -3.55 -3.14 -9.51
CA LYS A 265 -4.43 -2.96 -10.67
C LYS A 265 -5.44 -4.10 -10.87
N ASN A 266 -5.10 -5.34 -10.53
CA ASN A 266 -5.90 -6.53 -10.82
C ASN A 266 -6.39 -7.26 -9.56
N GLY A 267 -6.23 -6.69 -8.37
CA GLY A 267 -6.61 -7.28 -7.09
C GLY A 267 -5.86 -6.70 -5.93
N ALA A 268 -5.96 -7.34 -4.79
CA ALA A 268 -5.30 -6.92 -3.57
C ALA A 268 -4.29 -7.96 -3.07
N LEU A 269 -3.21 -7.47 -2.50
CA LEU A 269 -2.29 -8.25 -1.69
C LEU A 269 -2.62 -7.99 -0.24
N LEU A 270 -2.88 -9.07 0.49
CA LEU A 270 -3.28 -9.04 1.89
C LEU A 270 -2.22 -9.75 2.72
N TYR A 271 -1.74 -9.08 3.74
CA TYR A 271 -0.88 -9.68 4.74
C TYR A 271 -1.72 -10.02 5.96
N LEU A 272 -1.96 -11.30 6.15
CA LEU A 272 -2.86 -11.84 7.16
C LEU A 272 -2.07 -12.59 8.23
N GLN A 273 -2.50 -12.45 9.47
CA GLN A 273 -2.14 -13.33 10.55
C GLN A 273 -3.32 -14.26 10.81
N ILE A 274 -3.02 -15.55 10.91
CA ILE A 274 -4.01 -16.59 11.18
C ILE A 274 -3.61 -17.25 12.49
N GLU A 275 -4.52 -17.28 13.44
CA GLU A 275 -4.33 -17.98 14.70
C GLU A 275 -5.11 -19.29 14.70
N ASP A 276 -4.39 -20.41 14.72
CA ASP A 276 -5.00 -21.73 14.81
C ASP A 276 -4.36 -22.54 15.93
N ALA A 277 -5.18 -23.01 16.87
CA ALA A 277 -4.78 -23.84 18.01
C ALA A 277 -3.56 -23.31 18.80
N GLY A 278 -3.42 -21.98 18.92
CA GLY A 278 -2.32 -21.31 19.60
C GLY A 278 -1.05 -21.18 18.76
N ILE A 279 -1.10 -21.49 17.47
CA ILE A 279 -0.05 -21.23 16.49
C ILE A 279 -0.46 -20.02 15.66
N SER A 280 0.39 -19.00 15.66
CA SER A 280 0.21 -17.82 14.80
C SER A 280 1.00 -18.03 13.51
N GLU A 281 0.31 -18.11 12.39
CA GLU A 281 0.90 -18.17 11.06
C GLU A 281 0.62 -16.88 10.30
N LYS A 282 1.64 -16.35 9.64
CA LYS A 282 1.50 -15.17 8.80
C LYS A 282 1.50 -15.59 7.34
N ARG A 283 0.58 -15.02 6.57
CA ARG A 283 0.39 -15.34 5.15
C ARG A 283 0.31 -14.08 4.31
N LEU A 284 1.02 -14.11 3.19
CA LEU A 284 0.84 -13.17 2.10
C LEU A 284 -0.12 -13.80 1.09
N VAL A 285 -1.27 -13.15 0.87
CA VAL A 285 -2.34 -13.67 0.04
C VAL A 285 -2.60 -12.72 -1.12
N TRP A 286 -2.62 -13.26 -2.34
CA TRP A 286 -3.15 -12.57 -3.49
C TRP A 286 -4.65 -12.81 -3.62
N TRP A 287 -5.43 -11.74 -3.56
CA TRP A 287 -6.87 -11.74 -3.76
C TRP A 287 -7.20 -11.01 -5.07
N PRO A 288 -7.29 -11.75 -6.21
CA PRO A 288 -7.52 -11.18 -7.52
C PRO A 288 -8.94 -10.62 -7.66
N TYR A 289 -9.14 -9.70 -8.61
CA TYR A 289 -10.49 -9.22 -8.95
C TYR A 289 -11.39 -10.34 -9.46
N HIS A 290 -10.82 -11.36 -10.08
CA HIS A 290 -11.52 -12.53 -10.60
C HIS A 290 -10.77 -13.81 -10.20
N GLY A 291 -11.51 -14.87 -9.92
CA GLY A 291 -10.94 -16.15 -9.51
C GLY A 291 -10.73 -16.28 -8.01
N ASP A 292 -10.06 -17.35 -7.62
CA ASP A 292 -9.80 -17.70 -6.23
C ASP A 292 -8.56 -16.99 -5.69
N GLU A 293 -8.50 -16.83 -4.39
CA GLU A 293 -7.32 -16.31 -3.71
C GLU A 293 -6.18 -17.34 -3.69
N VAL A 294 -4.96 -16.85 -3.64
CA VAL A 294 -3.75 -17.67 -3.65
C VAL A 294 -2.82 -17.23 -2.56
N THR A 295 -2.41 -18.16 -1.68
CA THR A 295 -1.33 -17.89 -0.74
C THR A 295 0.00 -17.87 -1.50
N ILE A 296 0.69 -16.73 -1.44
CA ILE A 296 1.99 -16.51 -2.10
C ILE A 296 3.12 -17.00 -1.22
N SER A 297 3.09 -16.62 0.05
CA SER A 297 4.15 -16.90 0.99
C SER A 297 3.58 -17.07 2.39
N THR A 298 4.27 -17.88 3.19
CA THR A 298 4.02 -18.01 4.62
C THR A 298 5.32 -17.72 5.37
N GLY A 299 5.25 -17.02 6.49
CA GLY A 299 6.44 -16.71 7.27
C GLY A 299 6.35 -15.38 8.01
N MET A 300 7.47 -14.96 8.62
CA MET A 300 7.54 -13.67 9.32
C MET A 300 7.83 -12.54 8.33
N LEU A 301 6.80 -12.10 7.65
CA LEU A 301 6.86 -10.94 6.78
C LEU A 301 6.63 -9.66 7.60
N TYR A 302 7.22 -8.57 7.14
CA TYR A 302 7.07 -7.26 7.75
C TYR A 302 6.40 -6.29 6.78
N ARG A 303 6.32 -5.04 7.18
CA ARG A 303 5.67 -3.98 6.42
C ARG A 303 6.22 -3.92 4.98
N GLY A 304 5.30 -3.85 4.02
CA GLY A 304 5.61 -3.74 2.61
C GLY A 304 5.25 -2.38 2.03
N ILE A 305 5.62 -2.20 0.77
CA ILE A 305 5.24 -1.07 -0.08
C ILE A 305 4.73 -1.58 -1.43
N SER A 306 3.96 -0.78 -2.14
CA SER A 306 3.52 -1.11 -3.49
C SER A 306 3.60 0.09 -4.42
N ASP A 307 3.60 -0.17 -5.73
CA ASP A 307 3.48 0.85 -6.77
C ASP A 307 2.00 1.13 -7.14
N HIS A 308 1.05 0.51 -6.43
CA HIS A 308 -0.39 0.53 -6.69
C HIS A 308 -0.79 0.15 -8.13
N GLN A 309 0.14 -0.39 -8.90
CA GLN A 309 -0.10 -0.89 -10.26
C GLN A 309 -0.07 -2.42 -10.27
N ASN A 310 1.09 -2.98 -10.28
CA ASN A 310 1.27 -4.43 -10.39
C ASN A 310 2.43 -4.99 -9.58
N THR A 311 3.14 -4.16 -8.82
CA THR A 311 4.30 -4.58 -8.03
C THR A 311 4.11 -4.23 -6.57
N ALA A 312 4.52 -5.15 -5.71
CA ALA A 312 4.68 -4.89 -4.29
C ALA A 312 5.90 -5.61 -3.74
N LEU A 313 6.47 -5.06 -2.68
CA LEU A 313 7.67 -5.53 -2.01
C LEU A 313 7.41 -5.69 -0.52
N TRP A 314 7.93 -6.78 0.05
CA TRP A 314 7.97 -7.02 1.49
C TRP A 314 9.35 -7.46 1.91
N ASN A 315 9.71 -7.18 3.14
CA ASN A 315 10.86 -7.76 3.77
C ASN A 315 10.47 -8.90 4.69
N GLU A 316 11.29 -9.93 4.72
CA GLU A 316 11.22 -11.05 5.63
C GLU A 316 12.50 -11.06 6.48
N PHE A 317 12.33 -11.30 7.77
CA PHE A 317 13.43 -11.59 8.67
C PHE A 317 13.32 -13.02 9.17
N SER A 318 14.38 -13.78 9.07
CA SER A 318 14.47 -15.13 9.59
C SER A 318 15.82 -15.34 10.31
N GLN A 319 15.94 -16.45 11.00
CA GLN A 319 17.22 -16.82 11.63
C GLN A 319 18.36 -16.99 10.61
N SER A 320 18.04 -17.19 9.34
CA SER A 320 19.00 -17.33 8.25
C SER A 320 19.40 -16.02 7.58
N GLY A 321 18.85 -14.89 8.01
CA GLY A 321 19.12 -13.57 7.44
C GLY A 321 17.87 -12.83 6.99
N ALA A 322 18.08 -11.67 6.38
CA ALA A 322 17.01 -10.85 5.82
C ALA A 322 16.78 -11.18 4.35
N LYS A 323 15.53 -11.11 3.94
CA LYS A 323 15.12 -11.30 2.54
C LYS A 323 14.18 -10.18 2.10
N LEU A 324 14.26 -9.85 0.83
CA LEU A 324 13.32 -8.98 0.16
C LEU A 324 12.45 -9.82 -0.77
N HIS A 325 11.14 -9.72 -0.61
CA HIS A 325 10.16 -10.35 -1.48
C HIS A 325 9.60 -9.31 -2.44
N ARG A 326 9.68 -9.59 -3.71
CA ARG A 326 9.01 -8.82 -4.75
C ARG A 326 7.93 -9.67 -5.38
N VAL A 327 6.72 -9.16 -5.43
CA VAL A 327 5.61 -9.77 -6.17
C VAL A 327 5.25 -8.86 -7.32
N TYR A 328 5.37 -9.37 -8.53
CA TYR A 328 4.97 -8.69 -9.76
C TYR A 328 3.82 -9.46 -10.39
N ILE A 329 2.68 -8.78 -10.59
CA ILE A 329 1.47 -9.38 -11.12
C ILE A 329 1.13 -8.72 -12.45
N ASP A 330 1.19 -9.50 -13.51
CA ASP A 330 0.70 -9.15 -14.83
C ASP A 330 -0.57 -9.96 -15.14
N GLU A 331 -1.25 -9.69 -16.25
CA GLU A 331 -2.58 -10.22 -16.58
C GLU A 331 -2.79 -11.70 -16.25
N LYS A 332 -1.78 -12.55 -16.47
CA LYS A 332 -1.84 -14.00 -16.17
C LYS A 332 -0.60 -14.54 -15.47
N LYS A 333 0.37 -13.69 -15.17
CA LYS A 333 1.62 -14.10 -14.53
C LYS A 333 1.73 -13.45 -13.18
N CYS A 334 2.14 -14.24 -12.20
CA CYS A 334 2.58 -13.76 -10.94
C CYS A 334 4.02 -14.24 -10.70
N ILE A 335 4.94 -13.32 -10.68
CA ILE A 335 6.34 -13.60 -10.40
C ILE A 335 6.59 -13.23 -8.94
N HIS A 336 6.97 -14.21 -8.17
CA HIS A 336 7.43 -14.04 -6.81
C HIS A 336 8.96 -14.18 -6.80
N GLU A 337 9.64 -13.09 -6.65
CA GLU A 337 11.09 -13.01 -6.57
C GLU A 337 11.51 -12.90 -5.11
N VAL A 338 12.40 -13.78 -4.68
CA VAL A 338 13.02 -13.76 -3.35
C VAL A 338 14.47 -13.38 -3.51
N LEU A 339 14.85 -12.26 -2.89
CA LEU A 339 16.20 -11.74 -2.90
C LEU A 339 16.80 -11.98 -1.51
N ASP A 340 17.74 -12.91 -1.42
CA ASP A 340 18.50 -13.13 -0.20
C ASP A 340 19.50 -11.99 -0.04
N LEU A 341 19.41 -11.26 1.08
CA LEU A 341 20.34 -10.19 1.41
C LEU A 341 21.56 -10.78 2.11
N GLU A 342 22.73 -10.18 1.86
CA GLU A 342 23.99 -10.67 2.47
C GLU A 342 23.90 -10.66 4.01
N PRO A 343 24.61 -11.61 4.68
CA PRO A 343 24.53 -11.79 6.14
C PRO A 343 24.95 -10.58 6.98
N ASP A 344 25.74 -9.68 6.40
CA ASP A 344 26.20 -8.45 7.08
C ASP A 344 25.05 -7.44 7.35
N TYR A 345 23.89 -7.66 6.74
CA TYR A 345 22.68 -6.89 7.00
C TYR A 345 21.85 -7.52 8.13
N ALA A 346 22.45 -7.62 9.31
CA ALA A 346 21.85 -8.26 10.49
C ALA A 346 20.63 -7.51 11.06
N ALA A 347 20.41 -6.25 10.67
CA ALA A 347 19.25 -5.48 11.06
C ALA A 347 18.14 -5.62 10.03
N LEU A 348 16.90 -5.55 10.48
CA LEU A 348 15.70 -5.56 9.61
C LEU A 348 15.80 -4.44 8.57
N PRO A 349 15.93 -4.76 7.28
CA PRO A 349 15.90 -3.75 6.26
C PRO A 349 14.49 -3.16 6.22
N GLN A 350 14.38 -1.85 6.22
CA GLN A 350 13.11 -1.18 5.96
C GLN A 350 13.09 -0.71 4.52
N ILE A 351 12.17 -1.26 3.74
CA ILE A 351 11.94 -0.84 2.36
C ILE A 351 11.21 0.49 2.42
N THR A 352 11.74 1.50 1.75
CA THR A 352 11.15 2.83 1.75
C THR A 352 10.76 3.31 0.37
N LEU A 353 11.36 2.76 -0.66
CA LEU A 353 11.11 3.20 -2.01
C LEU A 353 11.26 2.04 -2.99
N TYR A 354 10.35 1.98 -3.95
CA TYR A 354 10.49 1.20 -5.16
C TYR A 354 10.50 2.13 -6.38
N ASP A 355 11.63 2.17 -7.08
CA ASP A 355 11.74 2.87 -8.36
C ASP A 355 11.40 1.91 -9.50
N ARG A 356 10.17 2.03 -9.99
CA ARG A 356 9.66 1.20 -11.09
C ARG A 356 10.44 1.37 -12.39
N LYS A 357 10.91 2.58 -12.67
CA LYS A 357 11.60 2.89 -13.93
C LYS A 357 12.98 2.25 -13.99
N ASN A 358 13.70 2.33 -12.89
CA ASN A 358 15.05 1.79 -12.78
C ASN A 358 15.06 0.35 -12.21
N ARG A 359 13.90 -0.17 -11.78
CA ARG A 359 13.76 -1.46 -11.11
C ARG A 359 14.71 -1.60 -9.93
N THR A 360 14.65 -0.63 -9.04
CA THR A 360 15.46 -0.60 -7.83
C THR A 360 14.60 -0.43 -6.59
N ALA A 361 15.01 -1.00 -5.48
CA ALA A 361 14.43 -0.75 -4.17
C ALA A 361 15.45 -0.03 -3.28
N ASN A 362 15.04 1.05 -2.65
CA ASN A 362 15.83 1.68 -1.61
C ASN A 362 15.46 1.06 -0.27
N ILE A 363 16.46 0.68 0.49
CA ILE A 363 16.30 0.09 1.80
C ILE A 363 17.16 0.84 2.83
N PHE A 364 16.66 0.89 4.05
CA PHE A 364 17.40 1.42 5.19
C PHE A 364 17.86 0.27 6.09
N LEU A 365 19.06 0.39 6.61
CA LEU A 365 19.74 -0.62 7.41
C LEU A 365 20.27 0.00 8.71
N ASN A 366 20.57 -0.87 9.68
CA ASN A 366 21.24 -0.52 10.92
C ASN A 366 20.58 0.66 11.65
N ASP A 367 19.31 0.50 12.02
CA ASP A 367 18.54 1.54 12.72
C ASP A 367 18.57 2.90 11.98
N PHE A 368 18.40 2.84 10.66
CA PHE A 368 18.40 4.00 9.76
C PHE A 368 19.73 4.75 9.60
N GLN A 369 20.82 4.18 10.04
CA GLN A 369 22.14 4.82 9.87
C GLN A 369 22.69 4.69 8.46
N LYS A 370 22.22 3.69 7.71
CA LYS A 370 22.66 3.42 6.34
C LYS A 370 21.47 3.30 5.41
N MET A 371 21.67 3.76 4.20
CA MET A 371 20.72 3.63 3.10
C MET A 371 21.43 3.03 1.90
N GLY A 372 20.79 2.10 1.22
CA GLY A 372 21.35 1.49 0.02
C GLY A 372 20.29 1.18 -1.02
N MET A 373 20.74 0.86 -2.22
CA MET A 373 19.90 0.56 -3.36
C MET A 373 20.12 -0.88 -3.81
N ILE A 374 19.02 -1.63 -3.97
CA ILE A 374 19.04 -2.99 -4.49
C ILE A 374 18.47 -2.99 -5.90
N PRO A 375 19.23 -3.42 -6.91
CA PRO A 375 18.70 -3.67 -8.24
C PRO A 375 17.75 -4.87 -8.22
N LEU A 376 16.60 -4.74 -8.87
CA LEU A 376 15.59 -5.77 -9.05
C LEU A 376 15.56 -6.24 -10.51
N SER A 377 15.49 -7.52 -10.72
CA SER A 377 15.54 -8.12 -12.07
C SER A 377 14.30 -7.81 -12.94
#